data_d82aea4a5716bf049346e2371b8ddcd9
#
_entry.id   d82aea4a5716bf049346e2371b8ddcd9
#
_cell.length_a   1.000
_cell.length_b   1.000
_cell.length_c   1.000
_cell.angle_alpha   90.00
_cell.angle_beta   90.00
_cell.angle_gamma   90.00
#
_symmetry.space_group_name_H-M   'P 1'
#
loop_
_entity.id
_entity.type
_entity.pdbx_description
1 polymer ?
#
loop_
_entity_poly.entity_id
_entity_poly.type
_entity_poly.pdbx_seq_one_letter_code
_entity_poly.pdbx_strand_id
1 'polypeptide(L)'
;MPELQEIKRTLSQIEKLEREVHLKQLQITSLLAITQAINENVSSEGLFEMYNSFLRWEIGIKRMALFFRETGYWECKTALGINPDLLDQDISRQLHRFRSKQRLDPNEEHPFLREFDIVIPVMHKDEAIAYTFLGGFTDDDDVYNKVQFVTTITNVIAVAIENKRLFKTQLRQEVLNREVELAAEIQRTLVPSRLPSGAKYQLSSIYKPHFAVGGDYYDVIEFPDESLAFCIADITGKGVSAALLMANFQANLRTLVTRCDTLEEIVHEMNAAVHRVTQGDRFITLFLGKYDPNTRTLHYVNAGHTPPLLLSKGEVTRLKNGCTVLGWMPELPFLEIGGLCLTDESVLFSYTDGLTDICNKAGEEFGEENLLAFLRENATGCSAKELNTKLFAAIETFRERQPYPDDITVLTCKFF
;
A
#
# COMPACT_ATOMS: atom_id res chain seq x y z
N MET A 1 31.35 73.95 -22.63
CA MET A 1 31.75 72.52 -22.85
C MET A 1 31.44 71.60 -21.64
N PRO A 2 31.66 71.94 -20.35
CA PRO A 2 31.34 71.03 -19.25
C PRO A 2 29.83 70.73 -19.10
N GLU A 3 28.97 71.76 -19.22
CA GLU A 3 27.50 71.59 -19.10
C GLU A 3 26.92 70.62 -20.15
N LEU A 4 27.42 70.58 -21.36
CA LEU A 4 26.96 69.71 -22.43
C LEU A 4 27.35 68.22 -22.16
N GLN A 5 28.48 67.98 -21.47
CA GLN A 5 28.90 66.67 -21.03
C GLN A 5 28.04 66.15 -19.84
N GLU A 6 27.68 67.04 -18.93
CA GLU A 6 26.84 66.74 -17.78
C GLU A 6 25.40 66.41 -18.22
N ILE A 7 24.85 67.16 -19.17
CA ILE A 7 23.55 66.86 -19.78
C ILE A 7 23.53 65.52 -20.49
N LYS A 8 24.59 65.22 -21.30
CA LYS A 8 24.68 63.90 -21.96
C LYS A 8 24.78 62.76 -20.97
N ARG A 9 25.51 62.93 -19.87
CA ARG A 9 25.65 61.93 -18.82
C ARG A 9 24.30 61.66 -18.09
N THR A 10 23.55 62.74 -17.78
CA THR A 10 22.24 62.66 -17.17
C THR A 10 21.24 62.03 -18.11
N LEU A 11 21.25 62.36 -19.41
CA LEU A 11 20.36 61.73 -20.40
C LEU A 11 20.65 60.23 -20.51
N SER A 12 21.90 59.82 -20.57
CA SER A 12 22.30 58.40 -20.60
C SER A 12 21.89 57.66 -19.32
N GLN A 13 21.93 58.31 -18.16
CA GLN A 13 21.42 57.75 -16.91
C GLN A 13 19.88 57.56 -16.90
N ILE A 14 19.18 58.55 -17.43
CA ILE A 14 17.70 58.49 -17.54
C ILE A 14 17.30 57.34 -18.48
N GLU A 15 17.90 57.26 -19.67
CA GLU A 15 17.66 56.18 -20.62
C GLU A 15 17.94 54.78 -20.00
N LYS A 16 19.00 54.65 -19.20
CA LYS A 16 19.33 53.42 -18.49
C LYS A 16 18.26 53.06 -17.44
N LEU A 17 17.82 54.05 -16.64
CA LEU A 17 16.78 53.90 -15.64
C LEU A 17 15.43 53.52 -16.27
N GLU A 18 15.06 54.19 -17.38
CA GLU A 18 13.82 53.85 -18.11
C GLU A 18 13.83 52.43 -18.63
N ARG A 19 14.96 51.95 -19.19
CA ARG A 19 15.11 50.54 -19.61
C ARG A 19 14.98 49.58 -18.42
N GLU A 20 15.60 49.92 -17.29
CA GLU A 20 15.50 49.08 -16.07
C GLU A 20 14.10 49.00 -15.53
N VAL A 21 13.37 50.13 -15.47
CA VAL A 21 11.95 50.19 -15.05
C VAL A 21 11.10 49.37 -16.02
N HIS A 22 11.28 49.52 -17.31
CA HIS A 22 10.54 48.77 -18.31
C HIS A 22 10.76 47.24 -18.17
N LEU A 23 12.00 46.80 -18.00
CA LEU A 23 12.33 45.38 -17.75
C LEU A 23 11.66 44.88 -16.46
N LYS A 24 11.65 45.65 -15.38
CA LYS A 24 10.97 45.27 -14.14
C LYS A 24 9.46 45.15 -14.30
N GLN A 25 8.83 46.03 -15.08
CA GLN A 25 7.40 45.95 -15.38
C GLN A 25 7.06 44.69 -16.17
N LEU A 26 7.86 44.35 -17.21
CA LEU A 26 7.71 43.10 -17.95
C LEU A 26 7.84 41.88 -17.04
N GLN A 27 8.84 41.87 -16.17
CA GLN A 27 9.04 40.80 -15.20
C GLN A 27 7.83 40.57 -14.28
N ILE A 28 7.25 41.65 -13.76
CA ILE A 28 6.06 41.59 -12.91
C ILE A 28 4.85 41.08 -13.70
N THR A 29 4.64 41.57 -14.91
CA THR A 29 3.54 41.15 -15.77
C THR A 29 3.63 39.66 -16.12
N SER A 30 4.83 39.18 -16.45
CA SER A 30 5.08 37.75 -16.76
C SER A 30 4.82 36.84 -15.55
N LEU A 31 5.28 37.23 -14.35
CA LEU A 31 5.01 36.50 -13.11
C LEU A 31 3.52 36.46 -12.77
N LEU A 32 2.80 37.56 -12.95
CA LEU A 32 1.34 37.60 -12.76
C LEU A 32 0.63 36.66 -13.73
N ALA A 33 1.00 36.70 -15.03
CA ALA A 33 0.40 35.83 -16.03
C ALA A 33 0.61 34.34 -15.73
N ILE A 34 1.84 33.96 -15.31
CA ILE A 34 2.14 32.57 -14.90
C ILE A 34 1.35 32.18 -13.67
N THR A 35 1.28 33.07 -12.66
CA THR A 35 0.53 32.80 -11.43
C THR A 35 -0.96 32.65 -11.73
N GLN A 36 -1.51 33.47 -12.60
CA GLN A 36 -2.89 33.34 -13.06
C GLN A 36 -3.13 32.02 -13.80
N ALA A 37 -2.25 31.62 -14.72
CA ALA A 37 -2.32 30.33 -15.42
C ALA A 37 -2.27 29.14 -14.46
N ILE A 38 -1.46 29.22 -13.40
CA ILE A 38 -1.42 28.20 -12.34
C ILE A 38 -2.76 28.13 -11.61
N ASN A 39 -3.34 29.26 -11.24
CA ASN A 39 -4.64 29.33 -10.54
C ASN A 39 -5.80 28.86 -11.44
N GLU A 40 -5.74 29.13 -12.73
CA GLU A 40 -6.69 28.63 -13.74
C GLU A 40 -6.46 27.16 -14.11
N ASN A 41 -5.50 26.53 -13.45
CA ASN A 41 -5.19 25.10 -13.63
C ASN A 41 -4.76 24.72 -15.07
N VAL A 42 -4.08 25.62 -15.77
CA VAL A 42 -3.48 25.37 -17.10
C VAL A 42 -2.61 24.12 -17.06
N SER A 43 -2.60 23.33 -18.12
CA SER A 43 -1.81 22.08 -18.19
C SER A 43 -0.31 22.31 -18.00
N SER A 44 0.44 21.27 -17.65
CA SER A 44 1.90 21.37 -17.52
C SER A 44 2.55 21.80 -18.84
N GLU A 45 2.06 21.27 -19.95
CA GLU A 45 2.48 21.62 -21.31
C GLU A 45 2.25 23.10 -21.60
N GLY A 46 1.06 23.64 -21.26
CA GLY A 46 0.75 25.05 -21.40
C GLY A 46 1.64 25.95 -20.56
N LEU A 47 1.99 25.55 -19.35
CA LEU A 47 2.95 26.26 -18.52
C LEU A 47 4.37 26.27 -19.11
N PHE A 48 4.80 25.16 -19.73
CA PHE A 48 6.07 25.10 -20.47
C PHE A 48 6.08 25.97 -21.71
N GLU A 49 4.99 26.03 -22.47
CA GLU A 49 4.84 26.92 -23.63
C GLU A 49 4.92 28.39 -23.21
N MET A 50 4.24 28.77 -22.14
CA MET A 50 4.33 30.12 -21.57
C MET A 50 5.76 30.44 -21.12
N TYR A 51 6.40 29.53 -20.40
CA TYR A 51 7.79 29.67 -19.99
C TYR A 51 8.73 29.93 -21.17
N ASN A 52 8.61 29.10 -22.21
CA ASN A 52 9.42 29.19 -23.42
C ASN A 52 9.19 30.55 -24.13
N SER A 53 7.94 30.97 -24.25
CA SER A 53 7.56 32.24 -24.86
C SER A 53 8.16 33.43 -24.11
N PHE A 54 8.08 33.45 -22.78
CA PHE A 54 8.66 34.52 -21.96
C PHE A 54 10.19 34.59 -22.10
N LEU A 55 10.86 33.45 -22.03
CA LEU A 55 12.32 33.40 -22.16
C LEU A 55 12.79 33.90 -23.54
N ARG A 56 12.09 33.48 -24.59
CA ARG A 56 12.46 33.82 -25.97
C ARG A 56 12.20 35.29 -26.31
N TRP A 57 10.99 35.75 -26.04
CA TRP A 57 10.52 37.03 -26.58
C TRP A 57 10.74 38.21 -25.63
N GLU A 58 10.63 38.01 -24.33
CA GLU A 58 10.73 39.09 -23.35
C GLU A 58 12.15 39.20 -22.76
N ILE A 59 12.85 38.08 -22.54
CA ILE A 59 14.19 38.07 -21.95
C ILE A 59 15.25 37.97 -23.02
N GLY A 60 14.95 37.46 -24.20
CA GLY A 60 15.89 37.30 -25.30
C GLY A 60 16.91 36.19 -25.06
N ILE A 61 16.57 35.13 -24.35
CA ILE A 61 17.41 33.95 -24.17
C ILE A 61 17.51 33.21 -25.49
N LYS A 62 18.72 32.92 -25.95
CA LYS A 62 18.99 32.26 -27.21
C LYS A 62 19.02 30.75 -27.10
N ARG A 63 19.56 30.21 -26.00
CA ARG A 63 19.65 28.77 -25.73
C ARG A 63 19.18 28.46 -24.33
N MET A 64 18.28 27.47 -24.23
CA MET A 64 17.75 27.01 -22.95
C MET A 64 17.34 25.55 -23.06
N ALA A 65 17.49 24.79 -21.96
CA ALA A 65 16.88 23.49 -21.77
C ALA A 65 16.38 23.35 -20.33
N LEU A 66 15.18 22.83 -20.17
CA LEU A 66 14.55 22.61 -18.87
C LEU A 66 14.28 21.11 -18.68
N PHE A 67 14.94 20.53 -17.71
CA PHE A 67 14.78 19.13 -17.32
C PHE A 67 13.99 19.01 -16.04
N PHE A 68 13.06 18.06 -16.03
CA PHE A 68 12.32 17.66 -14.84
C PHE A 68 12.65 16.23 -14.44
N ARG A 69 12.58 15.97 -13.14
CA ARG A 69 12.75 14.63 -12.58
C ARG A 69 11.46 13.84 -12.74
N GLU A 70 11.52 12.75 -13.48
CA GLU A 70 10.49 11.73 -13.57
C GLU A 70 10.85 10.53 -12.67
N THR A 71 10.03 9.48 -12.68
CA THR A 71 10.27 8.29 -11.88
C THR A 71 11.50 7.53 -12.37
N GLY A 72 12.67 7.86 -11.78
CA GLY A 72 13.93 7.18 -12.05
C GLY A 72 14.80 7.77 -13.16
N TYR A 73 14.37 8.82 -13.86
CA TYR A 73 15.13 9.48 -14.93
C TYR A 73 14.85 10.98 -15.02
N TRP A 74 15.65 11.68 -15.83
CA TRP A 74 15.47 13.11 -16.14
C TRP A 74 14.97 13.28 -17.55
N GLU A 75 13.94 14.08 -17.75
CA GLU A 75 13.33 14.34 -19.04
C GLU A 75 13.40 15.82 -19.41
N CYS A 76 13.83 16.12 -20.62
CA CYS A 76 13.77 17.48 -21.15
C CYS A 76 12.32 17.83 -21.50
N LYS A 77 11.70 18.72 -20.75
CA LYS A 77 10.31 19.15 -20.97
C LYS A 77 10.16 20.28 -21.99
N THR A 78 11.17 21.12 -22.10
CA THR A 78 11.21 22.20 -23.12
C THR A 78 12.63 22.63 -23.37
N ALA A 79 12.92 22.99 -24.62
CA ALA A 79 14.21 23.51 -25.04
C ALA A 79 14.05 24.63 -26.07
N LEU A 80 15.06 25.49 -26.15
CA LEU A 80 15.14 26.62 -27.10
C LEU A 80 16.55 26.69 -27.67
N GLY A 81 16.68 26.75 -29.00
CA GLY A 81 17.93 27.00 -29.70
C GLY A 81 18.99 25.90 -29.56
N ILE A 82 18.58 24.66 -29.27
CA ILE A 82 19.44 23.48 -29.08
C ILE A 82 19.16 22.44 -30.16
N ASN A 83 20.20 21.75 -30.60
CA ASN A 83 20.05 20.62 -31.50
C ASN A 83 19.31 19.48 -30.79
N PRO A 84 18.20 18.95 -31.34
CA PRO A 84 17.45 17.85 -30.76
C PRO A 84 18.27 16.62 -30.40
N ASP A 85 19.27 16.26 -31.22
CA ASP A 85 20.16 15.10 -31.00
C ASP A 85 20.91 15.16 -29.65
N LEU A 86 21.14 16.37 -29.11
CA LEU A 86 21.79 16.57 -27.81
C LEU A 86 20.82 16.39 -26.64
N LEU A 87 19.53 16.51 -26.86
CA LEU A 87 18.50 16.39 -25.83
C LEU A 87 18.19 14.92 -25.47
N ASP A 88 18.47 13.99 -26.38
CA ASP A 88 18.28 12.55 -26.19
C ASP A 88 19.40 11.89 -25.38
N GLN A 89 20.44 12.63 -25.02
CA GLN A 89 21.55 12.10 -24.23
C GLN A 89 21.16 11.99 -22.75
N ASP A 90 21.53 10.85 -22.12
CA ASP A 90 21.36 10.69 -20.68
C ASP A 90 22.36 11.55 -19.90
N ILE A 91 21.87 12.65 -19.36
CA ILE A 91 22.65 13.59 -18.53
C ILE A 91 22.47 13.35 -17.03
N SER A 92 21.80 12.29 -16.62
CA SER A 92 21.45 12.04 -15.20
C SER A 92 22.65 12.04 -14.28
N ARG A 93 23.77 11.46 -14.73
CA ARG A 93 25.02 11.41 -13.95
C ARG A 93 25.63 12.78 -13.73
N GLN A 94 25.52 13.65 -14.71
CA GLN A 94 26.09 15.01 -14.67
C GLN A 94 25.25 15.93 -13.76
N LEU A 95 23.94 15.73 -13.73
CA LEU A 95 23.02 16.59 -12.95
C LEU A 95 23.28 16.54 -11.45
N HIS A 96 23.64 15.39 -10.90
CA HIS A 96 23.86 15.22 -9.45
C HIS A 96 24.94 16.11 -8.85
N ARG A 97 25.86 16.63 -9.68
CA ARG A 97 26.92 17.53 -9.21
C ARG A 97 26.45 18.97 -9.00
N PHE A 98 25.31 19.37 -9.59
CA PHE A 98 24.76 20.71 -9.54
C PHE A 98 23.79 20.90 -8.39
N ARG A 99 24.26 21.34 -7.24
CA ARG A 99 23.42 21.62 -6.08
C ARG A 99 23.06 23.10 -5.89
N SER A 100 23.72 23.99 -6.64
CA SER A 100 23.48 25.43 -6.60
C SER A 100 23.65 26.03 -8.00
N LYS A 101 23.11 27.23 -8.18
CA LYS A 101 23.29 27.99 -9.41
C LYS A 101 24.79 28.24 -9.64
N GLN A 102 25.30 27.85 -10.78
CA GLN A 102 26.71 28.03 -11.14
C GLN A 102 26.94 28.21 -12.64
N ARG A 103 28.09 28.79 -12.98
CA ARG A 103 28.58 28.84 -14.37
C ARG A 103 29.14 27.48 -14.76
N LEU A 104 28.94 27.10 -16.02
CA LEU A 104 29.54 25.92 -16.62
C LEU A 104 30.89 26.26 -17.21
N ASP A 105 31.81 25.30 -17.21
CA ASP A 105 33.13 25.45 -17.83
C ASP A 105 32.96 25.43 -19.35
N PRO A 106 33.52 26.43 -20.09
CA PRO A 106 33.52 26.40 -21.56
C PRO A 106 34.20 25.13 -22.14
N ASN A 107 35.12 24.50 -21.39
CA ASN A 107 35.81 23.27 -21.78
C ASN A 107 35.14 21.99 -21.22
N GLU A 108 33.91 22.04 -20.84
CA GLU A 108 33.14 20.88 -20.32
C GLU A 108 33.22 19.70 -21.30
N GLU A 109 33.50 18.50 -20.81
CA GLU A 109 33.68 17.32 -21.65
C GLU A 109 32.36 16.87 -22.32
N HIS A 110 31.23 17.07 -21.63
CA HIS A 110 29.92 16.61 -22.11
C HIS A 110 29.36 17.53 -23.21
N PRO A 111 29.05 17.02 -24.42
CA PRO A 111 28.62 17.83 -25.56
C PRO A 111 27.41 18.71 -25.27
N PHE A 112 26.41 18.18 -24.57
CA PHE A 112 25.22 18.92 -24.16
C PHE A 112 25.58 20.14 -23.27
N LEU A 113 26.45 19.94 -22.28
CA LEU A 113 26.76 20.98 -21.29
C LEU A 113 27.57 22.13 -21.89
N ARG A 114 28.36 21.90 -22.96
CA ARG A 114 29.08 22.95 -23.69
C ARG A 114 28.21 23.99 -24.35
N GLU A 115 26.94 23.63 -24.61
CA GLU A 115 25.98 24.55 -25.24
C GLU A 115 25.52 25.65 -24.29
N PHE A 116 25.85 25.55 -23.01
CA PHE A 116 25.29 26.41 -21.98
C PHE A 116 26.38 27.11 -21.15
N ASP A 117 26.02 28.28 -20.65
CA ASP A 117 26.89 29.12 -19.81
C ASP A 117 26.56 28.94 -18.31
N ILE A 118 25.31 28.62 -17.98
CA ILE A 118 24.82 28.61 -16.61
C ILE A 118 23.83 27.46 -16.42
N VAL A 119 23.91 26.79 -15.24
CA VAL A 119 22.92 25.85 -14.76
C VAL A 119 22.26 26.35 -13.50
N ILE A 120 20.93 26.18 -13.42
CA ILE A 120 20.07 26.57 -12.31
C ILE A 120 19.31 25.35 -11.83
N PRO A 121 19.71 24.73 -10.71
CA PRO A 121 18.89 23.68 -10.08
C PRO A 121 17.69 24.30 -9.35
N VAL A 122 16.55 23.67 -9.45
CA VAL A 122 15.37 23.94 -8.63
C VAL A 122 15.27 22.88 -7.56
N MET A 123 15.45 23.31 -6.32
CA MET A 123 15.46 22.39 -5.18
C MET A 123 14.08 22.39 -4.50
N HIS A 124 13.62 21.20 -4.13
CA HIS A 124 12.52 21.02 -3.20
C HIS A 124 13.05 20.22 -2.00
N LYS A 125 13.10 20.88 -0.83
CA LYS A 125 13.84 20.36 0.34
C LYS A 125 15.29 20.12 -0.05
N ASP A 126 15.80 18.90 0.07
CA ASP A 126 17.18 18.52 -0.21
C ASP A 126 17.38 17.87 -1.59
N GLU A 127 16.31 17.77 -2.40
CA GLU A 127 16.35 17.12 -3.72
C GLU A 127 16.08 18.12 -4.85
N ALA A 128 16.78 17.97 -5.97
CA ALA A 128 16.50 18.72 -7.17
C ALA A 128 15.26 18.12 -7.87
N ILE A 129 14.30 18.99 -8.22
CA ILE A 129 13.09 18.64 -8.99
C ILE A 129 13.18 19.05 -10.45
N ALA A 130 13.99 20.05 -10.75
CA ALA A 130 14.24 20.51 -12.11
C ALA A 130 15.66 21.11 -12.25
N TYR A 131 16.14 21.16 -13.49
CA TYR A 131 17.37 21.87 -13.88
C TYR A 131 17.09 22.71 -15.11
N THR A 132 17.45 23.99 -15.03
CA THR A 132 17.42 24.89 -16.19
C THR A 132 18.85 25.21 -16.62
N PHE A 133 19.13 24.99 -17.87
CA PHE A 133 20.36 25.36 -18.54
C PHE A 133 20.13 26.60 -19.41
N LEU A 134 21.01 27.56 -19.33
CA LEU A 134 20.96 28.83 -20.08
C LEU A 134 22.25 29.07 -20.80
N GLY A 135 22.17 29.55 -22.05
CA GLY A 135 23.37 29.86 -22.85
C GLY A 135 23.14 30.90 -23.94
N GLY A 136 24.24 31.29 -24.57
CA GLY A 136 24.23 32.27 -25.66
C GLY A 136 24.16 33.71 -25.20
N PHE A 137 24.65 34.04 -24.02
CA PHE A 137 24.81 35.43 -23.55
C PHE A 137 25.88 36.15 -24.33
N THR A 138 25.67 37.46 -24.54
CA THR A 138 26.64 38.39 -25.21
C THR A 138 27.19 39.39 -24.18
N ASP A 139 28.28 40.04 -24.49
CA ASP A 139 28.94 41.00 -23.57
C ASP A 139 28.07 42.22 -23.21
N ASP A 140 27.07 42.53 -24.04
CA ASP A 140 26.09 43.62 -23.80
C ASP A 140 24.88 43.17 -22.94
N ASP A 141 24.79 41.89 -22.58
CA ASP A 141 23.68 41.36 -21.81
C ASP A 141 23.81 41.68 -20.30
N ASP A 142 22.75 42.13 -19.70
CA ASP A 142 22.59 42.12 -18.23
C ASP A 142 22.32 40.71 -17.70
N VAL A 143 23.39 39.90 -17.75
CA VAL A 143 23.34 38.47 -17.40
C VAL A 143 22.81 38.26 -15.99
N TYR A 144 23.19 39.14 -15.05
CA TYR A 144 22.77 38.99 -13.65
C TYR A 144 21.24 39.09 -13.49
N ASN A 145 20.61 40.14 -14.01
CA ASN A 145 19.19 40.37 -13.91
C ASN A 145 18.39 39.33 -14.72
N LYS A 146 18.85 38.94 -15.91
CA LYS A 146 18.24 37.87 -16.71
C LYS A 146 18.23 36.53 -15.97
N VAL A 147 19.36 36.11 -15.41
CA VAL A 147 19.48 34.83 -14.66
C VAL A 147 18.66 34.86 -13.39
N GLN A 148 18.63 36.00 -12.68
CA GLN A 148 17.79 36.16 -11.48
C GLN A 148 16.30 35.95 -11.81
N PHE A 149 15.84 36.57 -12.88
CA PHE A 149 14.45 36.47 -13.32
C PHE A 149 14.09 35.04 -13.78
N VAL A 150 14.94 34.43 -14.62
CA VAL A 150 14.76 33.04 -15.05
C VAL A 150 14.72 32.11 -13.85
N THR A 151 15.60 32.29 -12.87
CA THR A 151 15.59 31.52 -11.63
C THR A 151 14.23 31.62 -10.94
N THR A 152 13.68 32.82 -10.83
CA THR A 152 12.39 33.05 -10.16
C THR A 152 11.24 32.38 -10.90
N ILE A 153 11.13 32.57 -12.22
CA ILE A 153 10.10 31.94 -13.04
C ILE A 153 10.21 30.40 -13.02
N THR A 154 11.43 29.91 -13.18
CA THR A 154 11.67 28.45 -13.15
C THR A 154 11.21 27.85 -11.82
N ASN A 155 11.56 28.49 -10.70
CA ASN A 155 11.12 28.03 -9.38
C ASN A 155 9.59 28.01 -9.26
N VAL A 156 8.91 29.08 -9.69
CA VAL A 156 7.44 29.14 -9.63
C VAL A 156 6.80 28.04 -10.46
N ILE A 157 7.24 27.87 -11.70
CA ILE A 157 6.69 26.83 -12.60
C ILE A 157 7.02 25.43 -12.10
N ALA A 158 8.26 25.16 -11.68
CA ALA A 158 8.68 23.86 -11.22
C ALA A 158 7.92 23.42 -9.96
N VAL A 159 7.76 24.33 -8.99
CA VAL A 159 6.98 24.04 -7.78
C VAL A 159 5.51 23.81 -8.11
N ALA A 160 4.94 24.60 -9.03
CA ALA A 160 3.55 24.42 -9.44
C ALA A 160 3.30 23.07 -10.12
N ILE A 161 4.20 22.66 -11.01
CA ILE A 161 4.13 21.36 -11.71
C ILE A 161 4.30 20.20 -10.71
N GLU A 162 5.26 20.31 -9.79
CA GLU A 162 5.47 19.29 -8.77
C GLU A 162 4.28 19.16 -7.83
N ASN A 163 3.69 20.28 -7.40
CA ASN A 163 2.46 20.26 -6.60
C ASN A 163 1.30 19.58 -7.34
N LYS A 164 1.12 19.85 -8.64
CA LYS A 164 0.12 19.15 -9.46
C LYS A 164 0.37 17.65 -9.53
N ARG A 165 1.62 17.24 -9.70
CA ARG A 165 2.02 15.83 -9.74
C ARG A 165 1.71 15.13 -8.42
N LEU A 166 2.09 15.75 -7.30
CA LEU A 166 1.81 15.24 -5.96
C LEU A 166 0.31 15.14 -5.68
N PHE A 167 -0.46 16.17 -6.03
CA PHE A 167 -1.90 16.16 -5.86
C PHE A 167 -2.58 15.05 -6.68
N LYS A 168 -2.18 14.86 -7.94
CA LYS A 168 -2.69 13.77 -8.79
C LYS A 168 -2.37 12.40 -8.21
N THR A 169 -1.16 12.22 -7.68
CA THR A 169 -0.74 10.98 -7.03
C THR A 169 -1.54 10.72 -5.76
N GLN A 170 -1.75 11.76 -4.93
CA GLN A 170 -2.56 11.67 -3.71
C GLN A 170 -4.01 11.30 -4.02
N LEU A 171 -4.62 11.95 -5.01
CA LEU A 171 -5.99 11.65 -5.42
C LEU A 171 -6.14 10.21 -5.90
N ARG A 172 -5.16 9.73 -6.69
CA ARG A 172 -5.15 8.34 -7.15
C ARG A 172 -5.04 7.35 -5.98
N GLN A 173 -4.20 7.66 -4.99
CA GLN A 173 -4.07 6.84 -3.79
C GLN A 173 -5.36 6.82 -2.96
N GLU A 174 -6.04 7.95 -2.86
CA GLU A 174 -7.31 8.06 -2.14
C GLU A 174 -8.42 7.23 -2.82
N VAL A 175 -8.50 7.26 -4.15
CA VAL A 175 -9.43 6.40 -4.92
C VAL A 175 -9.14 4.93 -4.68
N LEU A 176 -7.87 4.50 -4.78
CA LEU A 176 -7.48 3.12 -4.52
C LEU A 176 -7.81 2.68 -3.08
N ASN A 177 -7.54 3.53 -2.09
CA ASN A 177 -7.88 3.23 -0.70
C ASN A 177 -9.40 3.05 -0.54
N ARG A 178 -10.20 3.88 -1.21
CA ARG A 178 -11.66 3.76 -1.18
C ARG A 178 -12.16 2.45 -1.80
N GLU A 179 -11.58 2.02 -2.90
CA GLU A 179 -11.91 0.73 -3.54
C GLU A 179 -11.59 -0.45 -2.60
N VAL A 180 -10.44 -0.38 -1.90
CA VAL A 180 -10.06 -1.41 -0.90
C VAL A 180 -11.01 -1.40 0.30
N GLU A 181 -11.44 -0.23 0.79
CA GLU A 181 -12.44 -0.13 1.86
C GLU A 181 -13.78 -0.77 1.46
N LEU A 182 -14.26 -0.53 0.24
CA LEU A 182 -15.48 -1.15 -0.29
C LEU A 182 -15.34 -2.69 -0.39
N ALA A 183 -14.18 -3.17 -0.84
CA ALA A 183 -13.90 -4.61 -0.86
C ALA A 183 -13.94 -5.21 0.55
N ALA A 184 -13.40 -4.50 1.55
CA ALA A 184 -13.44 -4.90 2.95
C ALA A 184 -14.88 -4.97 3.52
N GLU A 185 -15.73 -4.01 3.16
CA GLU A 185 -17.15 -4.03 3.55
C GLU A 185 -17.85 -5.27 2.97
N ILE A 186 -17.62 -5.60 1.70
CA ILE A 186 -18.18 -6.81 1.07
C ILE A 186 -17.64 -8.05 1.77
N GLN A 187 -16.33 -8.15 2.01
CA GLN A 187 -15.70 -9.30 2.64
C GLN A 187 -16.29 -9.57 4.04
N ARG A 188 -16.52 -8.52 4.84
CA ARG A 188 -17.16 -8.65 6.16
C ARG A 188 -18.54 -9.29 6.11
N THR A 189 -19.26 -9.22 4.99
CA THR A 189 -20.56 -9.89 4.84
C THR A 189 -20.43 -11.40 4.58
N LEU A 190 -19.26 -11.86 4.16
CA LEU A 190 -18.97 -13.28 3.91
C LEU A 190 -18.64 -14.05 5.18
N VAL A 191 -18.23 -13.36 6.23
CA VAL A 191 -17.91 -13.94 7.55
C VAL A 191 -19.16 -13.83 8.44
N PRO A 192 -19.50 -14.85 9.25
CA PRO A 192 -20.68 -14.82 10.10
C PRO A 192 -20.65 -13.67 11.10
N SER A 193 -21.64 -12.76 11.01
CA SER A 193 -21.81 -11.68 11.98
C SER A 193 -22.50 -12.14 13.27
N ARG A 194 -23.18 -13.29 13.20
CA ARG A 194 -23.85 -13.94 14.33
C ARG A 194 -23.60 -15.43 14.26
N LEU A 195 -23.20 -16.01 15.37
CA LEU A 195 -23.05 -17.45 15.50
C LEU A 195 -24.33 -18.07 16.07
N PRO A 196 -24.69 -19.29 15.66
CA PRO A 196 -25.82 -20.00 16.25
C PRO A 196 -25.57 -20.26 17.74
N SER A 197 -26.64 -20.40 18.49
CA SER A 197 -26.58 -20.71 19.92
C SER A 197 -27.65 -21.76 20.26
N GLY A 198 -27.26 -22.77 21.01
CA GLY A 198 -28.10 -23.85 21.40
C GLY A 198 -27.94 -24.23 22.88
N ALA A 199 -28.81 -25.09 23.38
CA ALA A 199 -28.70 -25.60 24.76
C ALA A 199 -27.47 -26.53 24.93
N LYS A 200 -27.03 -27.19 23.85
CA LYS A 200 -25.96 -28.19 23.86
C LYS A 200 -24.61 -27.66 23.45
N TYR A 201 -24.51 -26.37 23.00
CA TYR A 201 -23.26 -25.74 22.59
C TYR A 201 -23.31 -24.21 22.75
N GLN A 202 -22.15 -23.61 22.91
CA GLN A 202 -21.91 -22.16 22.84
C GLN A 202 -20.76 -21.88 21.90
N LEU A 203 -20.92 -20.86 21.06
CA LEU A 203 -19.92 -20.45 20.07
C LEU A 203 -19.52 -18.99 20.26
N SER A 204 -18.25 -18.70 20.05
CA SER A 204 -17.75 -17.33 20.05
C SER A 204 -16.57 -17.23 19.09
N SER A 205 -16.42 -16.10 18.43
CA SER A 205 -15.30 -15.84 17.51
C SER A 205 -14.62 -14.52 17.80
N ILE A 206 -13.36 -14.44 17.45
CA ILE A 206 -12.60 -13.20 17.28
C ILE A 206 -12.16 -13.20 15.81
N TYR A 207 -12.39 -12.10 15.10
CA TYR A 207 -11.92 -11.91 13.75
C TYR A 207 -11.36 -10.50 13.63
N LYS A 208 -10.06 -10.41 13.38
CA LYS A 208 -9.32 -9.15 13.31
C LYS A 208 -8.33 -9.19 12.15
N PRO A 209 -8.71 -8.68 10.99
CA PRO A 209 -7.83 -8.62 9.85
C PRO A 209 -6.68 -7.65 10.10
N HIS A 210 -5.49 -7.99 9.61
CA HIS A 210 -4.28 -7.17 9.68
C HIS A 210 -4.37 -5.94 8.77
N PHE A 211 -4.83 -6.13 7.53
CA PHE A 211 -5.12 -5.06 6.58
C PHE A 211 -6.62 -4.76 6.53
N ALA A 212 -7.02 -3.89 5.61
CA ALA A 212 -8.45 -3.64 5.37
C ALA A 212 -9.21 -4.92 4.99
N VAL A 213 -8.56 -5.82 4.23
CA VAL A 213 -9.04 -7.14 3.84
C VAL A 213 -8.06 -8.21 4.31
N GLY A 214 -8.58 -9.37 4.75
CA GLY A 214 -7.79 -10.48 5.29
C GLY A 214 -7.86 -11.75 4.44
N GLY A 215 -6.93 -12.69 4.69
CA GLY A 215 -6.93 -14.05 4.15
C GLY A 215 -7.76 -15.01 4.98
N ASP A 216 -7.84 -14.79 6.27
CA ASP A 216 -8.53 -15.66 7.21
C ASP A 216 -10.03 -15.78 6.96
N TYR A 217 -10.54 -16.97 7.21
CA TYR A 217 -11.97 -17.25 7.15
C TYR A 217 -12.38 -18.19 8.26
N TYR A 218 -13.56 -17.98 8.83
CA TYR A 218 -14.27 -18.94 9.67
C TYR A 218 -15.75 -18.96 9.33
N ASP A 219 -16.39 -20.10 9.54
CA ASP A 219 -17.83 -20.23 9.36
C ASP A 219 -18.42 -21.26 10.31
N VAL A 220 -19.73 -21.13 10.54
CA VAL A 220 -20.55 -22.10 11.28
C VAL A 220 -21.90 -22.23 10.58
N ILE A 221 -22.22 -23.45 10.20
CA ILE A 221 -23.46 -23.81 9.51
C ILE A 221 -24.23 -24.76 10.40
N GLU A 222 -25.41 -24.35 10.81
CA GLU A 222 -26.37 -25.17 11.58
C GLU A 222 -27.31 -25.90 10.63
N PHE A 223 -27.52 -27.18 10.86
CA PHE A 223 -28.45 -28.00 10.09
C PHE A 223 -29.78 -28.18 10.83
N PRO A 224 -30.88 -28.61 10.12
CA PRO A 224 -32.20 -28.81 10.73
C PRO A 224 -32.25 -29.86 11.84
N ASP A 225 -31.29 -30.80 11.87
CA ASP A 225 -31.11 -31.83 12.90
C ASP A 225 -30.30 -31.35 14.11
N GLU A 226 -30.05 -30.04 14.21
CA GLU A 226 -29.20 -29.37 15.21
C GLU A 226 -27.72 -29.71 15.10
N SER A 227 -27.28 -30.49 14.11
CA SER A 227 -25.88 -30.72 13.87
C SER A 227 -25.21 -29.45 13.35
N LEU A 228 -23.89 -29.32 13.58
CA LEU A 228 -23.10 -28.16 13.21
C LEU A 228 -21.95 -28.57 12.29
N ALA A 229 -21.79 -27.88 11.17
CA ALA A 229 -20.50 -27.83 10.49
C ALA A 229 -19.82 -26.49 10.81
N PHE A 230 -18.55 -26.53 11.10
CA PHE A 230 -17.76 -25.31 11.38
C PHE A 230 -16.37 -25.44 10.82
N CYS A 231 -15.78 -24.31 10.47
CA CYS A 231 -14.42 -24.28 9.92
C CYS A 231 -13.65 -23.04 10.37
N ILE A 232 -12.33 -23.17 10.29
CA ILE A 232 -11.40 -22.05 10.30
C ILE A 232 -10.35 -22.35 9.22
N ALA A 233 -9.96 -21.34 8.46
CA ALA A 233 -9.06 -21.44 7.35
C ALA A 233 -8.18 -20.21 7.25
N ASP A 234 -6.96 -20.38 6.79
CA ASP A 234 -6.05 -19.31 6.40
C ASP A 234 -5.61 -19.51 4.95
N ILE A 235 -5.75 -18.44 4.19
CA ILE A 235 -5.47 -18.38 2.76
C ILE A 235 -4.11 -17.71 2.54
N THR A 236 -3.18 -18.42 1.92
CA THR A 236 -1.84 -17.90 1.64
C THR A 236 -1.86 -16.61 0.82
N GLY A 237 -1.11 -15.61 1.29
CA GLY A 237 -1.01 -14.28 0.70
C GLY A 237 -1.74 -13.24 1.50
N LYS A 238 -1.63 -11.96 1.09
CA LYS A 238 -2.20 -10.83 1.83
C LYS A 238 -2.95 -9.89 0.89
N GLY A 239 -3.86 -9.11 1.46
CA GLY A 239 -4.60 -8.08 0.74
C GLY A 239 -5.67 -8.63 -0.22
N VAL A 240 -5.98 -7.87 -1.26
CA VAL A 240 -7.13 -8.11 -2.15
C VAL A 240 -7.11 -9.49 -2.81
N SER A 241 -5.92 -10.01 -3.15
CA SER A 241 -5.82 -11.32 -3.81
C SER A 241 -6.17 -12.49 -2.88
N ALA A 242 -5.79 -12.42 -1.60
CA ALA A 242 -6.19 -13.39 -0.59
C ALA A 242 -7.70 -13.29 -0.31
N ALA A 243 -8.23 -12.07 -0.21
CA ALA A 243 -9.65 -11.81 -0.01
C ALA A 243 -10.55 -12.38 -1.14
N LEU A 244 -10.12 -12.28 -2.39
CA LEU A 244 -10.84 -12.86 -3.53
C LEU A 244 -10.82 -14.39 -3.50
N LEU A 245 -9.68 -14.98 -3.15
CA LEU A 245 -9.57 -16.44 -3.01
C LEU A 245 -10.42 -16.93 -1.83
N MET A 246 -10.45 -16.17 -0.72
CA MET A 246 -11.32 -16.45 0.44
C MET A 246 -12.79 -16.44 0.05
N ALA A 247 -13.25 -15.44 -0.71
CA ALA A 247 -14.63 -15.36 -1.17
C ALA A 247 -15.00 -16.54 -2.07
N ASN A 248 -14.10 -16.96 -2.96
CA ASN A 248 -14.29 -18.17 -3.78
C ASN A 248 -14.35 -19.42 -2.91
N PHE A 249 -13.42 -19.55 -1.96
CA PHE A 249 -13.38 -20.65 -0.99
C PHE A 249 -14.68 -20.75 -0.20
N GLN A 250 -15.15 -19.64 0.38
CA GLN A 250 -16.40 -19.57 1.16
C GLN A 250 -17.62 -20.05 0.35
N ALA A 251 -17.76 -19.59 -0.89
CA ALA A 251 -18.90 -19.97 -1.73
C ALA A 251 -18.91 -21.49 -2.06
N ASN A 252 -17.73 -22.04 -2.36
CA ASN A 252 -17.58 -23.49 -2.61
C ASN A 252 -17.85 -24.28 -1.33
N LEU A 253 -17.23 -23.90 -0.19
CA LEU A 253 -17.39 -24.63 1.08
C LEU A 253 -18.86 -24.67 1.52
N ARG A 254 -19.57 -23.56 1.54
CA ARG A 254 -20.99 -23.52 1.90
C ARG A 254 -21.84 -24.39 0.99
N THR A 255 -21.53 -24.43 -0.29
CA THR A 255 -22.23 -25.30 -1.25
C THR A 255 -21.98 -26.78 -0.97
N LEU A 256 -20.71 -27.16 -0.76
CA LEU A 256 -20.31 -28.54 -0.57
C LEU A 256 -20.79 -29.09 0.79
N VAL A 257 -20.67 -28.30 1.86
CA VAL A 257 -21.15 -28.69 3.20
C VAL A 257 -22.65 -29.03 3.22
N THR A 258 -23.44 -28.41 2.33
CA THR A 258 -24.88 -28.69 2.23
C THR A 258 -25.24 -29.79 1.23
N ARG A 259 -24.33 -30.20 0.34
CA ARG A 259 -24.59 -31.18 -0.73
C ARG A 259 -23.93 -32.53 -0.51
N CYS A 260 -22.74 -32.56 0.10
CA CYS A 260 -21.98 -33.76 0.33
C CYS A 260 -22.35 -34.36 1.68
N ASP A 261 -22.41 -35.67 1.75
CA ASP A 261 -22.78 -36.40 2.97
C ASP A 261 -21.58 -36.58 3.92
N THR A 262 -20.36 -36.64 3.37
CA THR A 262 -19.14 -36.93 4.13
C THR A 262 -18.13 -35.78 4.10
N LEU A 263 -17.34 -35.68 5.18
CA LEU A 263 -16.21 -34.72 5.21
C LEU A 263 -15.14 -35.02 4.14
N GLU A 264 -14.98 -36.31 3.81
CA GLU A 264 -14.04 -36.77 2.81
C GLU A 264 -14.35 -36.19 1.42
N GLU A 265 -15.61 -36.30 0.98
CA GLU A 265 -16.08 -35.71 -0.28
C GLU A 265 -15.89 -34.19 -0.29
N ILE A 266 -16.26 -33.50 0.80
CA ILE A 266 -16.12 -32.06 0.90
C ILE A 266 -14.65 -31.64 0.70
N VAL A 267 -13.72 -32.32 1.38
CA VAL A 267 -12.31 -31.96 1.34
C VAL A 267 -11.67 -32.25 -0.02
N HIS A 268 -12.03 -33.36 -0.68
CA HIS A 268 -11.56 -33.65 -2.03
C HIS A 268 -12.06 -32.63 -3.06
N GLU A 269 -13.35 -32.31 -3.03
CA GLU A 269 -13.94 -31.31 -3.92
C GLU A 269 -13.39 -29.90 -3.67
N MET A 270 -13.15 -29.54 -2.40
CA MET A 270 -12.52 -28.28 -2.03
C MET A 270 -11.08 -28.20 -2.56
N ASN A 271 -10.28 -29.28 -2.40
CA ASN A 271 -8.94 -29.33 -2.95
C ASN A 271 -8.93 -29.10 -4.46
N ALA A 272 -9.80 -29.82 -5.18
CA ALA A 272 -9.92 -29.68 -6.63
C ALA A 272 -10.37 -28.26 -7.04
N ALA A 273 -11.29 -27.64 -6.30
CA ALA A 273 -11.77 -26.28 -6.56
C ALA A 273 -10.65 -25.25 -6.35
N VAL A 274 -9.91 -25.34 -5.26
CA VAL A 274 -8.78 -24.44 -4.96
C VAL A 274 -7.67 -24.61 -5.98
N HIS A 275 -7.25 -25.87 -6.26
CA HIS A 275 -6.19 -26.15 -7.23
C HIS A 275 -6.52 -25.64 -8.64
N ARG A 276 -7.77 -25.78 -9.07
CA ARG A 276 -8.24 -25.27 -10.38
C ARG A 276 -8.04 -23.75 -10.54
N VAL A 277 -8.22 -23.01 -9.45
CA VAL A 277 -8.08 -21.53 -9.46
C VAL A 277 -6.63 -21.11 -9.32
N THR A 278 -5.86 -21.82 -8.48
CA THR A 278 -4.50 -21.41 -8.08
C THR A 278 -3.40 -22.09 -8.86
N GLN A 279 -3.71 -23.23 -9.50
CA GLN A 279 -2.74 -24.10 -10.20
C GLN A 279 -1.52 -24.51 -9.35
N GLY A 280 -1.71 -24.54 -8.02
CA GLY A 280 -0.67 -24.88 -7.06
C GLY A 280 0.17 -23.70 -6.57
N ASP A 281 0.02 -22.51 -7.13
CA ASP A 281 0.78 -21.32 -6.71
C ASP A 281 0.37 -20.79 -5.33
N ARG A 282 -0.85 -21.12 -4.90
CA ARG A 282 -1.40 -20.76 -3.60
C ARG A 282 -2.15 -21.93 -3.00
N PHE A 283 -2.14 -21.99 -1.70
CA PHE A 283 -2.82 -23.05 -0.94
C PHE A 283 -3.63 -22.44 0.21
N ILE A 284 -4.49 -23.23 0.78
CA ILE A 284 -5.35 -22.88 1.90
C ILE A 284 -5.15 -23.92 3.00
N THR A 285 -4.91 -23.45 4.21
CA THR A 285 -5.00 -24.31 5.39
C THR A 285 -6.44 -24.32 5.88
N LEU A 286 -6.95 -25.49 6.26
CA LEU A 286 -8.34 -25.61 6.70
C LEU A 286 -8.43 -26.59 7.87
N PHE A 287 -9.16 -26.19 8.91
CA PHE A 287 -9.79 -27.12 9.84
C PHE A 287 -11.29 -27.14 9.61
N LEU A 288 -11.86 -28.30 9.34
CA LEU A 288 -13.29 -28.51 9.13
C LEU A 288 -13.80 -29.56 10.12
N GLY A 289 -14.79 -29.19 10.91
CA GLY A 289 -15.45 -30.06 11.89
C GLY A 289 -16.95 -30.20 11.64
N LYS A 290 -17.50 -31.39 11.90
CA LYS A 290 -18.94 -31.67 11.96
C LYS A 290 -19.26 -32.27 13.32
N TYR A 291 -20.12 -31.59 14.08
CA TYR A 291 -20.56 -32.01 15.41
C TYR A 291 -22.02 -32.37 15.41
N ASP A 292 -22.33 -33.57 15.90
CA ASP A 292 -23.70 -34.02 16.16
C ASP A 292 -24.00 -33.93 17.68
N PRO A 293 -24.86 -33.02 18.12
CA PRO A 293 -25.17 -32.81 19.53
C PRO A 293 -26.02 -33.94 20.13
N ASN A 294 -26.64 -34.82 19.31
CA ASN A 294 -27.45 -35.94 19.80
C ASN A 294 -26.56 -37.13 20.17
N THR A 295 -25.59 -37.44 19.35
CA THR A 295 -24.58 -38.47 19.61
C THR A 295 -23.37 -37.96 20.35
N ARG A 296 -23.20 -36.61 20.44
CA ARG A 296 -22.01 -35.92 20.97
C ARG A 296 -20.73 -36.31 20.24
N THR A 297 -20.85 -36.62 18.96
CA THR A 297 -19.72 -37.02 18.13
C THR A 297 -19.19 -35.85 17.31
N LEU A 298 -17.89 -35.63 17.39
CA LEU A 298 -17.15 -34.68 16.55
C LEU A 298 -16.35 -35.48 15.52
N HIS A 299 -16.64 -35.28 14.23
CA HIS A 299 -15.77 -35.67 13.13
C HIS A 299 -15.05 -34.44 12.58
N TYR A 300 -13.79 -34.60 12.20
CA TYR A 300 -13.02 -33.47 11.71
C TYR A 300 -11.93 -33.86 10.70
N VAL A 301 -11.47 -32.88 9.94
CA VAL A 301 -10.31 -32.92 9.08
C VAL A 301 -9.46 -31.66 9.32
N ASN A 302 -8.16 -31.86 9.50
CA ASN A 302 -7.16 -30.80 9.52
C ASN A 302 -6.34 -30.86 8.23
N ALA A 303 -6.59 -29.94 7.30
CA ALA A 303 -5.83 -29.81 6.06
C ALA A 303 -4.69 -28.79 6.25
N GLY A 304 -3.65 -29.20 6.98
CA GLY A 304 -2.45 -28.39 7.21
C GLY A 304 -2.65 -27.10 8.02
N HIS A 305 -3.76 -26.96 8.72
CA HIS A 305 -4.03 -25.80 9.58
C HIS A 305 -3.38 -25.96 10.96
N THR A 306 -3.13 -24.87 11.67
CA THR A 306 -2.71 -24.87 13.07
C THR A 306 -3.65 -25.78 13.87
N PRO A 307 -3.14 -26.87 14.52
CA PRO A 307 -4.03 -27.86 15.13
C PRO A 307 -4.90 -27.27 16.24
N PRO A 308 -6.23 -27.30 16.12
CA PRO A 308 -7.11 -26.86 17.19
C PRO A 308 -6.89 -27.64 18.49
N LEU A 309 -7.09 -26.94 19.59
CA LEU A 309 -6.92 -27.45 20.95
C LEU A 309 -8.27 -27.88 21.52
N LEU A 310 -8.45 -29.15 21.78
CA LEU A 310 -9.62 -29.68 22.49
C LEU A 310 -9.29 -29.86 23.96
N LEU A 311 -9.96 -29.08 24.81
CA LEU A 311 -9.84 -29.17 26.27
C LEU A 311 -11.04 -29.97 26.79
N SER A 312 -10.77 -31.11 27.44
CA SER A 312 -11.76 -31.95 28.09
C SER A 312 -11.15 -32.56 29.34
N LYS A 313 -11.87 -32.55 30.48
CA LYS A 313 -11.39 -33.11 31.77
C LYS A 313 -10.04 -32.60 32.25
N GLY A 314 -9.67 -31.38 31.88
CA GLY A 314 -8.35 -30.80 32.21
C GLY A 314 -7.20 -31.24 31.30
N GLU A 315 -7.45 -32.13 30.36
CA GLU A 315 -6.48 -32.53 29.34
C GLU A 315 -6.65 -31.71 28.06
N VAL A 316 -5.55 -31.50 27.35
CA VAL A 316 -5.52 -30.81 26.06
C VAL A 316 -5.09 -31.77 24.97
N THR A 317 -5.96 -31.99 24.00
CA THR A 317 -5.67 -32.80 22.80
C THR A 317 -5.57 -31.91 21.57
N ARG A 318 -4.52 -32.09 20.76
CA ARG A 318 -4.38 -31.39 19.46
C ARG A 318 -5.02 -32.22 18.36
N LEU A 319 -5.94 -31.60 17.61
CA LEU A 319 -6.66 -32.26 16.53
C LEU A 319 -5.86 -32.19 15.22
N LYS A 320 -5.11 -33.27 14.90
CA LYS A 320 -4.16 -33.31 13.80
C LYS A 320 -4.55 -34.17 12.61
N ASN A 321 -5.51 -35.12 12.79
CA ASN A 321 -5.92 -36.01 11.71
C ASN A 321 -6.45 -35.22 10.52
N GLY A 322 -6.02 -35.55 9.31
CA GLY A 322 -6.45 -34.84 8.13
C GLY A 322 -5.58 -35.12 6.91
N CYS A 323 -5.21 -34.10 6.19
CA CYS A 323 -4.42 -34.16 4.97
C CYS A 323 -3.44 -32.99 4.88
N THR A 324 -2.74 -32.88 3.75
CA THR A 324 -1.93 -31.72 3.42
C THR A 324 -2.83 -30.50 3.12
N VAL A 325 -2.22 -29.31 2.99
CA VAL A 325 -2.92 -28.06 2.63
C VAL A 325 -3.69 -28.21 1.31
N LEU A 326 -4.81 -27.51 1.19
CA LEU A 326 -5.67 -27.58 0.01
C LEU A 326 -5.13 -26.74 -1.15
N GLY A 327 -5.23 -27.28 -2.36
CA GLY A 327 -4.90 -26.57 -3.60
C GLY A 327 -3.44 -26.68 -4.04
N TRP A 328 -2.55 -27.23 -3.21
CA TRP A 328 -1.14 -27.39 -3.56
C TRP A 328 -0.92 -28.48 -4.60
N MET A 329 -1.65 -29.61 -4.48
CA MET A 329 -1.60 -30.75 -5.42
C MET A 329 -2.97 -30.95 -6.07
N PRO A 330 -3.03 -31.47 -7.31
CA PRO A 330 -4.30 -31.75 -7.97
C PRO A 330 -5.13 -32.80 -7.22
N GLU A 331 -4.46 -33.78 -6.60
CA GLU A 331 -5.07 -34.83 -5.78
C GLU A 331 -4.39 -34.90 -4.41
N LEU A 332 -5.18 -35.14 -3.37
CA LEU A 332 -4.66 -35.31 -2.01
C LEU A 332 -3.96 -36.67 -1.89
N PRO A 333 -2.69 -36.74 -1.45
CA PRO A 333 -1.95 -37.99 -1.35
C PRO A 333 -2.46 -38.92 -0.25
N PHE A 334 -3.14 -38.36 0.76
CA PHE A 334 -3.78 -39.06 1.87
C PHE A 334 -4.86 -38.16 2.48
N LEU A 335 -5.83 -38.79 3.14
CA LEU A 335 -6.86 -38.13 3.92
C LEU A 335 -7.29 -39.05 5.07
N GLU A 336 -7.22 -38.53 6.30
CA GLU A 336 -7.61 -39.25 7.51
C GLU A 336 -8.68 -38.42 8.25
N ILE A 337 -9.85 -39.03 8.47
CA ILE A 337 -10.94 -38.38 9.25
C ILE A 337 -10.71 -38.67 10.73
N GLY A 338 -10.60 -37.60 11.53
CA GLY A 338 -10.59 -37.73 12.98
C GLY A 338 -12.02 -37.84 13.53
N GLY A 339 -12.18 -38.68 14.56
CA GLY A 339 -13.45 -38.91 15.23
C GLY A 339 -13.30 -38.97 16.74
N LEU A 340 -14.16 -38.23 17.49
CA LEU A 340 -14.14 -38.17 18.94
C LEU A 340 -15.56 -38.14 19.49
N CYS A 341 -15.79 -38.86 20.59
CA CYS A 341 -17.03 -38.75 21.36
C CYS A 341 -16.78 -37.85 22.57
N LEU A 342 -17.48 -36.72 22.63
CA LEU A 342 -17.35 -35.71 23.68
C LEU A 342 -18.30 -36.07 24.85
N THR A 343 -17.81 -36.84 25.81
CA THR A 343 -18.64 -37.34 26.93
C THR A 343 -18.92 -36.31 28.02
N ASP A 344 -18.06 -35.29 28.11
CA ASP A 344 -18.12 -34.24 29.14
C ASP A 344 -18.14 -32.84 28.48
N GLU A 345 -18.29 -31.83 29.30
CA GLU A 345 -18.08 -30.46 28.86
C GLU A 345 -16.70 -30.30 28.24
N SER A 346 -16.68 -29.84 27.02
CA SER A 346 -15.45 -29.74 26.24
C SER A 346 -15.36 -28.38 25.53
N VAL A 347 -14.17 -27.82 25.43
CA VAL A 347 -13.88 -26.57 24.71
C VAL A 347 -12.96 -26.88 23.56
N LEU A 348 -13.43 -26.70 22.34
CA LEU A 348 -12.62 -26.71 21.15
C LEU A 348 -12.22 -25.25 20.81
N PHE A 349 -10.91 -25.04 20.80
CA PHE A 349 -10.31 -23.74 20.53
C PHE A 349 -9.52 -23.83 19.23
N SER A 350 -10.08 -23.23 18.18
CA SER A 350 -9.46 -23.14 16.85
C SER A 350 -8.93 -21.73 16.63
N TYR A 351 -7.73 -21.60 16.05
CA TYR A 351 -7.06 -20.30 15.88
C TYR A 351 -6.10 -20.31 14.68
N THR A 352 -5.86 -19.14 14.09
CA THR A 352 -4.83 -18.92 13.08
C THR A 352 -3.50 -18.53 13.73
N ASP A 353 -2.39 -18.74 13.01
CA ASP A 353 -1.03 -18.47 13.52
C ASP A 353 -0.81 -17.00 13.91
N GLY A 354 -1.52 -16.05 13.27
CA GLY A 354 -1.48 -14.65 13.66
C GLY A 354 -1.76 -14.38 15.15
N LEU A 355 -2.40 -15.34 15.86
CA LEU A 355 -2.59 -15.27 17.31
C LEU A 355 -1.30 -15.56 18.07
N THR A 356 -0.56 -16.58 17.69
CA THR A 356 0.66 -17.04 18.35
C THR A 356 1.88 -16.21 17.99
N ASP A 357 1.89 -15.63 16.81
CA ASP A 357 2.98 -14.84 16.25
C ASP A 357 3.01 -13.38 16.76
N ILE A 358 2.05 -13.01 17.61
CA ILE A 358 2.02 -11.68 18.25
C ILE A 358 3.26 -11.46 19.07
N CYS A 359 4.01 -10.40 18.77
CA CYS A 359 5.24 -10.05 19.49
C CYS A 359 5.01 -8.92 20.48
N ASN A 360 5.74 -8.97 21.60
CA ASN A 360 5.89 -7.85 22.53
C ASN A 360 7.02 -6.90 22.10
N LYS A 361 7.26 -5.83 22.85
CA LYS A 361 8.36 -4.88 22.56
C LYS A 361 9.76 -5.48 22.61
N ALA A 362 9.95 -6.58 23.33
CA ALA A 362 11.22 -7.29 23.40
C ALA A 362 11.44 -8.20 22.18
N GLY A 363 10.41 -8.35 21.30
CA GLY A 363 10.44 -9.26 20.14
C GLY A 363 10.14 -10.71 20.51
N GLU A 364 9.59 -10.97 21.70
CA GLU A 364 9.18 -12.31 22.12
C GLU A 364 7.76 -12.58 21.60
N GLU A 365 7.55 -13.75 21.00
CA GLU A 365 6.24 -14.20 20.52
C GLU A 365 5.33 -14.64 21.68
N PHE A 366 4.02 -14.44 21.54
CA PHE A 366 3.04 -14.97 22.48
C PHE A 366 3.14 -16.49 22.58
N GLY A 367 3.22 -17.14 21.45
CA GLY A 367 3.49 -18.57 21.32
C GLY A 367 2.37 -19.48 21.81
N GLU A 368 2.44 -20.75 21.43
CA GLU A 368 1.44 -21.77 21.84
C GLU A 368 1.53 -22.08 23.35
N GLU A 369 2.69 -21.94 23.98
CA GLU A 369 2.86 -22.23 25.42
C GLU A 369 2.06 -21.27 26.29
N ASN A 370 2.11 -19.96 26.01
CA ASN A 370 1.31 -18.97 26.72
C ASN A 370 -0.18 -19.16 26.46
N LEU A 371 -0.56 -19.53 25.23
CA LEU A 371 -1.94 -19.85 24.89
C LEU A 371 -2.44 -21.06 25.69
N LEU A 372 -1.67 -22.13 25.77
CA LEU A 372 -2.02 -23.33 26.55
C LEU A 372 -2.13 -23.04 28.05
N ALA A 373 -1.21 -22.25 28.62
CA ALA A 373 -1.30 -21.80 30.00
C ALA A 373 -2.59 -21.02 30.25
N PHE A 374 -2.88 -20.04 29.39
CA PHE A 374 -4.10 -19.24 29.45
C PHE A 374 -5.37 -20.10 29.38
N LEU A 375 -5.44 -21.05 28.45
CA LEU A 375 -6.62 -21.91 28.26
C LEU A 375 -6.84 -22.84 29.48
N ARG A 376 -5.78 -23.42 30.03
CA ARG A 376 -5.88 -24.27 31.25
C ARG A 376 -6.47 -23.53 32.45
N GLU A 377 -6.12 -22.25 32.59
CA GLU A 377 -6.59 -21.42 33.71
C GLU A 377 -8.02 -20.90 33.51
N ASN A 378 -8.40 -20.60 32.27
CA ASN A 378 -9.59 -19.81 32.00
C ASN A 378 -10.73 -20.56 31.28
N ALA A 379 -10.50 -21.75 30.65
CA ALA A 379 -11.51 -22.44 29.85
C ALA A 379 -12.67 -23.03 30.64
N THR A 380 -12.42 -23.36 31.93
CA THR A 380 -13.46 -23.92 32.81
C THR A 380 -14.26 -22.83 33.51
N GLY A 381 -15.55 -23.00 33.64
CA GLY A 381 -16.43 -22.13 34.42
C GLY A 381 -16.79 -20.79 33.79
N CYS A 382 -16.41 -20.53 32.53
CA CYS A 382 -16.79 -19.32 31.79
C CYS A 382 -17.47 -19.68 30.45
N SER A 383 -18.24 -18.77 29.89
CA SER A 383 -18.81 -18.90 28.53
C SER A 383 -17.74 -18.76 27.45
N ALA A 384 -18.02 -19.26 26.26
CA ALA A 384 -17.12 -19.09 25.11
C ALA A 384 -16.81 -17.61 24.82
N LYS A 385 -17.78 -16.72 25.01
CA LYS A 385 -17.62 -15.28 24.84
C LYS A 385 -16.72 -14.66 25.91
N GLU A 386 -16.88 -15.05 27.18
CA GLU A 386 -16.03 -14.57 28.28
C GLU A 386 -14.59 -15.04 28.10
N LEU A 387 -14.37 -16.30 27.66
CA LEU A 387 -13.06 -16.83 27.34
C LEU A 387 -12.36 -15.98 26.27
N ASN A 388 -13.03 -15.71 25.16
CA ASN A 388 -12.49 -14.89 24.09
C ASN A 388 -12.20 -13.45 24.54
N THR A 389 -13.06 -12.87 25.39
CA THR A 389 -12.86 -11.52 25.93
C THR A 389 -11.63 -11.44 26.82
N LYS A 390 -11.44 -12.44 27.70
CA LYS A 390 -10.26 -12.52 28.56
C LYS A 390 -8.98 -12.73 27.74
N LEU A 391 -9.02 -13.61 26.73
CA LEU A 391 -7.90 -13.85 25.85
C LEU A 391 -7.49 -12.57 25.12
N PHE A 392 -8.45 -11.86 24.55
CA PHE A 392 -8.14 -10.61 23.85
C PHE A 392 -7.52 -9.56 24.77
N ALA A 393 -7.99 -9.45 26.02
CA ALA A 393 -7.38 -8.56 27.03
C ALA A 393 -5.94 -8.97 27.40
N ALA A 394 -5.67 -10.28 27.51
CA ALA A 394 -4.33 -10.79 27.77
C ALA A 394 -3.37 -10.47 26.61
N ILE A 395 -3.82 -10.68 25.37
CA ILE A 395 -3.07 -10.35 24.15
C ILE A 395 -2.79 -8.85 24.05
N GLU A 396 -3.78 -7.99 24.29
CA GLU A 396 -3.60 -6.53 24.29
C GLU A 396 -2.56 -6.07 25.34
N THR A 397 -2.52 -6.75 26.47
CA THR A 397 -1.51 -6.49 27.50
C THR A 397 -0.13 -6.96 27.08
N PHE A 398 -0.04 -8.16 26.50
CA PHE A 398 1.22 -8.78 26.08
C PHE A 398 1.91 -8.00 24.95
N ARG A 399 1.15 -7.60 23.91
CA ARG A 399 1.71 -6.92 22.73
C ARG A 399 2.20 -5.49 23.00
N GLU A 400 1.85 -4.87 24.12
CA GLU A 400 2.32 -3.52 24.49
C GLU A 400 2.17 -2.46 23.39
N ARG A 401 1.08 -2.52 22.62
CA ARG A 401 0.78 -1.68 21.44
C ARG A 401 1.62 -1.96 20.18
N GLN A 402 2.37 -3.05 20.12
CA GLN A 402 2.98 -3.47 18.86
C GLN A 402 1.89 -3.78 17.82
N PRO A 403 2.14 -3.56 16.52
CA PRO A 403 1.18 -3.92 15.47
C PRO A 403 0.95 -5.44 15.47
N TYR A 404 -0.21 -5.86 15.01
CA TYR A 404 -0.47 -7.27 14.77
C TYR A 404 0.35 -7.74 13.56
N PRO A 405 0.98 -8.94 13.60
CA PRO A 405 1.83 -9.42 12.51
C PRO A 405 1.02 -9.94 11.31
N ASP A 406 -0.17 -10.50 11.59
CA ASP A 406 -1.07 -11.09 10.60
C ASP A 406 -2.54 -10.99 11.03
N ASP A 407 -3.45 -11.54 10.20
CA ASP A 407 -4.85 -11.72 10.53
C ASP A 407 -4.97 -12.58 11.79
N ILE A 408 -5.90 -12.25 12.68
CA ILE A 408 -6.16 -13.02 13.90
C ILE A 408 -7.59 -13.53 13.84
N THR A 409 -7.72 -14.83 13.77
CA THR A 409 -9.02 -15.51 13.82
C THR A 409 -9.02 -16.54 14.93
N VAL A 410 -10.06 -16.50 15.75
CA VAL A 410 -10.33 -17.49 16.80
C VAL A 410 -11.78 -17.93 16.67
N LEU A 411 -12.00 -19.24 16.70
CA LEU A 411 -13.32 -19.83 16.82
C LEU A 411 -13.32 -20.76 18.04
N THR A 412 -14.08 -20.38 19.05
CA THR A 412 -14.26 -21.15 20.29
C THR A 412 -15.61 -21.83 20.28
N CYS A 413 -15.59 -23.16 20.33
CA CYS A 413 -16.79 -23.98 20.45
C CYS A 413 -16.79 -24.68 21.81
N LYS A 414 -17.81 -24.43 22.61
CA LYS A 414 -18.01 -25.08 23.89
C LYS A 414 -19.19 -26.03 23.77
N PHE A 415 -18.98 -27.32 24.07
CA PHE A 415 -19.95 -28.39 23.98
C PHE A 415 -20.33 -28.89 25.38
N PHE A 416 -21.64 -29.16 25.62
CA PHE A 416 -22.20 -29.57 26.92
C PHE A 416 -22.72 -30.98 26.92
#